data_cf9100ae6434d86d7334a5267bfb3e02
#
_entry.id   cf9100ae6434d86d7334a5267bfb3e02
#
_cell.length_a   1.000
_cell.length_b   1.000
_cell.length_c   1.000
_cell.angle_alpha   90.00
_cell.angle_beta   90.00
_cell.angle_gamma   90.00
#
_symmetry.space_group_name_H-M   'P 1'
#
loop_
_entity.id
_entity.type
_entity.pdbx_description
1 polymer ?
#
loop_
_entity_poly.entity_id
_entity_poly.type
_entity_poly.pdbx_seq_one_letter_code
_entity_poly.pdbx_strand_id
1 'polypeptide(L)'
;MNNKMDNTTAQEELHARLLAELETLRAQLHETVDRRLDEVVEQIRGGEGLTFEASKAPSKSQFLFGNLSEFKGKKPISITFPDGRSVETRTWKQLATVILRDCNSDPERHKRLLEMSGKVSGRDRILLGGDAEGMDVPLRIDDDLYMEGKFDTESLLYVLTERILRPAGYDCGGIRVEYGERPPVVSVPAVEQQTPEQEQPTPTMNMGQTMG
;
A
#
# COMPACT_ATOMS: atom_id res chain seq x y z
N MET A 1 1.03 3.00 61.94
CA MET A 1 1.74 1.86 61.27
C MET A 1 0.84 1.03 60.33
N ASN A 2 -0.39 1.48 59.97
CA ASN A 2 -1.38 0.66 59.21
C ASN A 2 -1.37 0.85 57.68
N ASN A 3 -0.66 1.83 57.14
CA ASN A 3 -0.77 2.18 55.71
C ASN A 3 0.04 1.28 54.72
N LYS A 4 0.86 0.36 55.24
CA LYS A 4 1.72 -0.51 54.42
C LYS A 4 1.08 -1.88 54.16
N MET A 5 0.16 -2.32 54.98
CA MET A 5 -0.58 -3.58 54.80
C MET A 5 -1.68 -3.46 53.75
N ASP A 6 -2.40 -2.33 53.71
CA ASP A 6 -3.51 -2.12 52.77
C ASP A 6 -3.06 -2.07 51.31
N ASN A 7 -1.84 -1.58 51.06
CA ASN A 7 -1.31 -1.45 49.70
C ASN A 7 -0.86 -2.80 49.09
N THR A 8 -0.43 -3.74 49.92
CA THR A 8 -0.01 -5.09 49.48
C THR A 8 -1.22 -5.93 49.10
N THR A 9 -2.29 -5.86 49.89
CA THR A 9 -3.54 -6.57 49.61
C THR A 9 -4.21 -6.07 48.31
N ALA A 10 -4.25 -4.75 48.09
CA ALA A 10 -4.80 -4.16 46.87
C ALA A 10 -3.99 -4.55 45.62
N GLN A 11 -2.67 -4.70 45.75
CA GLN A 11 -1.80 -5.11 44.67
C GLN A 11 -1.96 -6.60 44.33
N GLU A 12 -2.17 -7.45 45.33
CA GLU A 12 -2.46 -8.87 45.16
C GLU A 12 -3.83 -9.09 44.48
N GLU A 13 -4.85 -8.33 44.87
CA GLU A 13 -6.17 -8.37 44.23
C GLU A 13 -6.11 -7.92 42.75
N LEU A 14 -5.33 -6.87 42.44
CA LEU A 14 -5.13 -6.42 41.09
C LEU A 14 -4.43 -7.47 40.21
N HIS A 15 -3.39 -8.11 40.74
CA HIS A 15 -2.70 -9.20 40.05
C HIS A 15 -3.61 -10.40 39.79
N ALA A 16 -4.41 -10.82 40.78
CA ALA A 16 -5.36 -11.90 40.62
C ALA A 16 -6.40 -11.61 39.53
N ARG A 17 -6.90 -10.37 39.49
CA ARG A 17 -7.84 -9.92 38.46
C ARG A 17 -7.22 -9.90 37.06
N LEU A 18 -6.00 -9.40 36.90
CA LEU A 18 -5.29 -9.40 35.65
C LEU A 18 -5.01 -10.81 35.12
N LEU A 19 -4.66 -11.75 36.03
CA LEU A 19 -4.46 -13.14 35.62
C LEU A 19 -5.77 -13.78 35.16
N ALA A 20 -6.89 -13.52 35.82
CA ALA A 20 -8.20 -14.02 35.43
C ALA A 20 -8.64 -13.46 34.07
N GLU A 21 -8.37 -12.17 33.80
CA GLU A 21 -8.65 -11.55 32.51
C GLU A 21 -7.77 -12.15 31.39
N LEU A 22 -6.50 -12.41 31.66
CA LEU A 22 -5.59 -13.05 30.71
C LEU A 22 -6.02 -14.49 30.38
N GLU A 23 -6.45 -15.26 31.36
CA GLU A 23 -6.98 -16.61 31.13
C GLU A 23 -8.28 -16.58 30.31
N THR A 24 -9.14 -15.62 30.56
CA THR A 24 -10.37 -15.42 29.79
C THR A 24 -10.05 -15.09 28.33
N LEU A 25 -9.12 -14.15 28.08
CA LEU A 25 -8.67 -13.79 26.73
C LEU A 25 -8.02 -14.98 26.01
N ARG A 26 -7.23 -15.78 26.72
CA ARG A 26 -6.64 -17.00 26.18
C ARG A 26 -7.69 -18.00 25.74
N ALA A 27 -8.71 -18.24 26.56
CA ALA A 27 -9.80 -19.14 26.24
C ALA A 27 -10.58 -18.66 25.00
N GLN A 28 -10.91 -17.37 24.92
CA GLN A 28 -11.57 -16.77 23.76
C GLN A 28 -10.74 -16.88 22.48
N LEU A 29 -9.42 -16.72 22.59
CA LEU A 29 -8.51 -16.87 21.45
C LEU A 29 -8.50 -18.31 20.95
N HIS A 30 -8.41 -19.31 21.85
CA HIS A 30 -8.45 -20.72 21.48
C HIS A 30 -9.77 -21.07 20.80
N GLU A 31 -10.90 -20.67 21.36
CA GLU A 31 -12.23 -20.92 20.78
C GLU A 31 -12.34 -20.30 19.37
N THR A 32 -11.82 -19.10 19.19
CA THR A 32 -11.82 -18.43 17.88
C THR A 32 -10.96 -19.16 16.85
N VAL A 33 -9.79 -19.63 17.26
CA VAL A 33 -8.87 -20.39 16.40
C VAL A 33 -9.48 -21.74 16.04
N ASP A 34 -10.00 -22.49 17.03
CA ASP A 34 -10.59 -23.82 16.81
C ASP A 34 -11.80 -23.74 15.87
N ARG A 35 -12.68 -22.75 16.07
CA ARG A 35 -13.81 -22.53 15.17
C ARG A 35 -13.37 -22.24 13.73
N ARG A 36 -12.32 -21.44 13.55
CA ARG A 36 -11.78 -21.13 12.21
C ARG A 36 -11.15 -22.34 11.55
N LEU A 37 -10.48 -23.17 12.35
CA LEU A 37 -9.92 -24.44 11.84
C LEU A 37 -11.02 -25.40 11.42
N ASP A 38 -12.07 -25.53 12.19
CA ASP A 38 -13.22 -26.36 11.88
C ASP A 38 -13.94 -25.89 10.61
N GLU A 39 -14.15 -24.57 10.44
CA GLU A 39 -14.69 -23.98 9.22
C GLU A 39 -13.84 -24.36 8.00
N VAL A 40 -12.53 -24.28 8.08
CA VAL A 40 -11.60 -24.63 7.00
C VAL A 40 -11.65 -26.14 6.70
N VAL A 41 -11.68 -26.96 7.75
CA VAL A 41 -11.78 -28.44 7.59
C VAL A 41 -13.09 -28.84 6.91
N GLU A 42 -14.20 -28.22 7.27
CA GLU A 42 -15.50 -28.47 6.64
C GLU A 42 -15.52 -27.99 5.18
N GLN A 43 -14.92 -26.87 4.85
CA GLN A 43 -14.76 -26.41 3.46
C GLN A 43 -13.93 -27.39 2.64
N ILE A 44 -12.87 -27.96 3.20
CA ILE A 44 -12.04 -28.98 2.52
C ILE A 44 -12.85 -30.27 2.30
N ARG A 45 -13.63 -30.71 3.30
CA ARG A 45 -14.46 -31.93 3.22
C ARG A 45 -15.65 -31.79 2.29
N GLY A 46 -16.25 -30.59 2.21
CA GLY A 46 -17.42 -30.32 1.39
C GLY A 46 -17.15 -30.38 -0.12
N GLY A 47 -15.91 -30.48 -0.56
CA GLY A 47 -15.55 -30.62 -1.99
C GLY A 47 -15.96 -29.41 -2.84
N GLU A 48 -16.46 -28.34 -2.25
CA GLU A 48 -16.60 -27.05 -2.90
C GLU A 48 -15.19 -26.57 -3.20
N GLY A 49 -14.86 -26.55 -4.48
CA GLY A 49 -13.52 -26.24 -4.95
C GLY A 49 -13.01 -25.03 -4.22
N LEU A 50 -11.98 -25.24 -3.41
CA LEU A 50 -11.19 -24.14 -2.89
C LEU A 50 -10.76 -23.34 -4.13
N THR A 51 -11.49 -22.30 -4.47
CA THR A 51 -10.92 -21.21 -5.21
C THR A 51 -9.84 -20.69 -4.28
N PHE A 52 -8.65 -21.24 -4.40
CA PHE A 52 -7.47 -20.60 -3.91
C PHE A 52 -7.45 -19.24 -4.60
N GLU A 53 -8.03 -18.23 -3.97
CA GLU A 53 -7.55 -16.88 -4.21
C GLU A 53 -6.06 -17.00 -4.04
N ALA A 54 -5.34 -16.88 -5.15
CA ALA A 54 -3.91 -17.11 -5.27
C ALA A 54 -3.25 -16.56 -4.01
N SER A 55 -2.71 -17.45 -3.21
CA SER A 55 -2.18 -17.26 -1.86
C SER A 55 -1.71 -15.81 -1.69
N LYS A 56 -2.53 -14.98 -1.04
CA LYS A 56 -2.17 -13.60 -0.76
C LYS A 56 -0.90 -13.72 0.08
N ALA A 57 0.25 -13.42 -0.53
CA ALA A 57 1.53 -13.50 0.14
C ALA A 57 1.38 -12.81 1.50
N PRO A 58 1.97 -13.33 2.58
CA PRO A 58 1.74 -12.83 3.93
C PRO A 58 1.91 -11.32 3.95
N SER A 59 0.82 -10.61 4.10
CA SER A 59 0.81 -9.16 4.19
C SER A 59 1.02 -8.75 5.63
N LYS A 60 1.80 -7.68 5.83
CA LYS A 60 2.00 -7.04 7.13
C LYS A 60 1.24 -5.73 7.13
N SER A 61 0.72 -5.34 8.26
CA SER A 61 0.10 -4.03 8.45
C SER A 61 0.80 -3.26 9.54
N GLN A 62 1.14 -2.00 9.27
CA GLN A 62 1.70 -1.10 10.28
C GLN A 62 1.23 0.34 10.05
N PHE A 63 1.41 1.19 11.07
CA PHE A 63 1.17 2.62 10.94
C PHE A 63 2.20 3.26 10.02
N LEU A 64 1.76 4.25 9.22
CA LEU A 64 2.62 4.96 8.28
C LEU A 64 3.82 5.65 8.96
N PHE A 65 3.63 6.15 10.19
CA PHE A 65 4.69 6.72 11.02
C PHE A 65 5.54 5.68 11.78
N GLY A 66 5.37 4.42 11.50
CA GLY A 66 6.24 3.38 12.04
C GLY A 66 7.66 3.48 11.51
N ASN A 67 8.39 2.40 11.63
CA ASN A 67 9.74 2.31 11.09
C ASN A 67 9.70 2.28 9.55
N LEU A 68 9.99 3.41 8.89
CA LEU A 68 9.95 3.52 7.42
C LEU A 68 10.90 2.54 6.73
N SER A 69 11.99 2.12 7.40
CA SER A 69 12.95 1.17 6.82
C SER A 69 12.34 -0.23 6.58
N GLU A 70 11.27 -0.58 7.29
CA GLU A 70 10.56 -1.85 7.08
C GLU A 70 9.86 -1.93 5.72
N PHE A 71 9.56 -0.79 5.12
CA PHE A 71 8.95 -0.72 3.79
C PHE A 71 9.95 -0.93 2.64
N LYS A 72 11.26 -0.89 2.95
CA LYS A 72 12.30 -1.06 1.94
C LYS A 72 12.20 -2.41 1.24
N GLY A 73 12.15 -2.39 -0.09
CA GLY A 73 12.02 -3.61 -0.91
C GLY A 73 10.63 -4.26 -0.90
N LYS A 74 9.68 -3.72 -0.14
CA LYS A 74 8.29 -4.19 -0.10
C LYS A 74 7.42 -3.40 -1.06
N LYS A 75 6.19 -3.90 -1.30
CA LYS A 75 5.15 -3.20 -2.07
C LYS A 75 3.95 -2.91 -1.19
N PRO A 76 3.34 -1.73 -1.32
CA PRO A 76 2.07 -1.47 -0.66
C PRO A 76 0.98 -2.32 -1.34
N ILE A 77 -0.01 -2.70 -0.55
CA ILE A 77 -1.20 -3.44 -0.97
C ILE A 77 -2.42 -2.54 -0.79
N SER A 78 -2.57 -1.96 0.39
CA SER A 78 -3.65 -1.05 0.70
C SER A 78 -3.23 -0.02 1.74
N ILE A 79 -3.98 1.07 1.79
CA ILE A 79 -3.90 2.08 2.83
C ILE A 79 -5.27 2.20 3.48
N THR A 80 -5.32 2.25 4.81
CA THR A 80 -6.54 2.46 5.59
C THR A 80 -6.40 3.75 6.38
N PHE A 81 -7.36 4.66 6.19
CA PHE A 81 -7.46 5.93 6.88
C PHE A 81 -8.15 5.79 8.25
N PRO A 82 -7.99 6.78 9.16
CA PRO A 82 -8.62 6.75 10.48
C PRO A 82 -10.15 6.66 10.46
N ASP A 83 -10.79 7.14 9.40
CA ASP A 83 -12.24 7.07 9.18
C ASP A 83 -12.72 5.69 8.68
N GLY A 84 -11.81 4.73 8.52
CA GLY A 84 -12.10 3.38 8.05
C GLY A 84 -12.11 3.21 6.54
N ARG A 85 -11.96 4.28 5.75
CA ARG A 85 -11.80 4.16 4.29
C ARG A 85 -10.52 3.39 3.98
N SER A 86 -10.61 2.43 3.07
CA SER A 86 -9.45 1.69 2.56
C SER A 86 -9.32 1.86 1.05
N VAL A 87 -8.09 2.05 0.59
CA VAL A 87 -7.76 2.24 -0.84
C VAL A 87 -6.65 1.27 -1.22
N GLU A 88 -6.87 0.46 -2.24
CA GLU A 88 -5.83 -0.39 -2.80
C GLU A 88 -4.75 0.44 -3.50
N THR A 89 -3.50 0.09 -3.26
CA THR A 89 -2.35 0.74 -3.87
C THR A 89 -1.33 -0.31 -4.32
N ARG A 90 -0.75 -0.11 -5.50
CA ARG A 90 0.22 -1.05 -6.08
C ARG A 90 1.65 -0.55 -6.03
N THR A 91 1.83 0.74 -5.79
CA THR A 91 3.13 1.40 -5.73
C THR A 91 3.17 2.44 -4.61
N TRP A 92 4.35 2.70 -4.06
CA TRP A 92 4.54 3.74 -3.05
C TRP A 92 4.23 5.14 -3.58
N LYS A 93 4.44 5.39 -4.89
CA LYS A 93 4.06 6.64 -5.54
C LYS A 93 2.54 6.82 -5.55
N GLN A 94 1.80 5.78 -5.88
CA GLN A 94 0.34 5.80 -5.83
C GLN A 94 -0.17 6.02 -4.40
N LEU A 95 0.42 5.36 -3.41
CA LEU A 95 0.11 5.55 -2.00
C LEU A 95 0.34 7.02 -1.58
N ALA A 96 1.51 7.60 -1.92
CA ALA A 96 1.81 8.99 -1.65
C ALA A 96 0.78 9.95 -2.28
N THR A 97 0.41 9.69 -3.55
CA THR A 97 -0.63 10.46 -4.24
C THR A 97 -1.98 10.39 -3.53
N VAL A 98 -2.40 9.20 -3.09
CA VAL A 98 -3.69 9.00 -2.38
C VAL A 98 -3.71 9.77 -1.07
N ILE A 99 -2.65 9.69 -0.27
CA ILE A 99 -2.57 10.42 1.01
C ILE A 99 -2.56 11.93 0.79
N LEU A 100 -1.77 12.39 -0.18
CA LEU A 100 -1.66 13.83 -0.44
C LEU A 100 -2.95 14.41 -1.01
N ARG A 101 -3.71 13.65 -1.79
CA ARG A 101 -5.07 14.02 -2.23
C ARG A 101 -6.05 14.10 -1.07
N ASP A 102 -5.97 13.18 -0.11
CA ASP A 102 -6.79 13.24 1.10
C ASP A 102 -6.45 14.48 1.95
N CYS A 103 -5.16 14.77 2.11
CA CYS A 103 -4.72 16.02 2.74
C CYS A 103 -5.25 17.25 1.99
N ASN A 104 -5.16 17.24 0.67
CA ASN A 104 -5.57 18.33 -0.22
C ASN A 104 -7.08 18.57 -0.26
N SER A 105 -7.90 17.60 0.15
CA SER A 105 -9.37 17.70 0.15
C SER A 105 -9.92 18.69 1.18
N ASP A 106 -9.13 19.06 2.19
CA ASP A 106 -9.48 20.08 3.19
C ASP A 106 -9.00 21.45 2.74
N PRO A 107 -9.86 22.49 2.67
CA PRO A 107 -9.51 23.81 2.14
C PRO A 107 -8.36 24.49 2.87
N GLU A 108 -8.26 24.35 4.19
CA GLU A 108 -7.19 24.98 4.97
C GLU A 108 -5.85 24.29 4.72
N ARG A 109 -5.85 22.97 4.60
CA ARG A 109 -4.65 22.21 4.25
C ARG A 109 -4.23 22.44 2.80
N HIS A 110 -5.19 22.49 1.87
CA HIS A 110 -4.94 22.86 0.48
C HIS A 110 -4.21 24.21 0.40
N LYS A 111 -4.72 25.24 1.07
CA LYS A 111 -4.07 26.55 1.13
C LYS A 111 -2.63 26.47 1.64
N ARG A 112 -2.39 25.70 2.72
CA ARG A 112 -1.03 25.52 3.27
C ARG A 112 -0.11 24.79 2.27
N LEU A 113 -0.61 23.78 1.56
CA LEU A 113 0.14 23.07 0.53
C LEU A 113 0.53 24.02 -0.61
N LEU A 114 -0.37 24.89 -1.06
CA LEU A 114 -0.05 25.91 -2.06
C LEU A 114 0.96 26.96 -1.54
N GLU A 115 0.85 27.38 -0.29
CA GLU A 115 1.82 28.30 0.34
C GLU A 115 3.23 27.67 0.46
N MET A 116 3.31 26.34 0.56
CA MET A 116 4.55 25.56 0.61
C MET A 116 5.10 25.24 -0.79
N SER A 117 4.28 25.33 -1.83
CA SER A 117 4.64 25.07 -3.23
C SER A 117 5.84 25.94 -3.65
N GLY A 118 6.82 25.33 -4.30
CA GLY A 118 8.07 25.95 -4.69
C GLY A 118 9.08 26.19 -3.55
N LYS A 119 8.65 26.12 -2.29
CA LYS A 119 9.52 26.32 -1.11
C LYS A 119 10.06 25.02 -0.53
N VAL A 120 9.31 23.92 -0.67
CA VAL A 120 9.77 22.59 -0.28
C VAL A 120 10.68 22.08 -1.39
N SER A 121 12.00 22.19 -1.17
CA SER A 121 13.00 21.83 -2.16
C SER A 121 14.03 20.86 -1.58
N GLY A 122 14.60 20.01 -2.44
CA GLY A 122 15.80 19.23 -2.19
C GLY A 122 17.04 20.01 -2.60
N ARG A 123 18.15 19.27 -2.81
CA ARG A 123 19.42 19.90 -3.23
C ARG A 123 19.28 20.57 -4.60
N ASP A 124 18.68 19.89 -5.59
CA ASP A 124 18.69 20.28 -6.99
C ASP A 124 17.28 20.20 -7.64
N ARG A 125 16.21 20.08 -6.85
CA ARG A 125 14.86 19.91 -7.37
C ARG A 125 13.78 20.41 -6.42
N ILE A 126 12.63 20.77 -6.98
CA ILE A 126 11.42 21.08 -6.23
C ILE A 126 10.75 19.79 -5.78
N LEU A 127 10.35 19.69 -4.52
CA LEU A 127 9.70 18.50 -3.95
C LEU A 127 8.16 18.64 -3.92
N LEU A 128 7.66 19.87 -3.85
CA LEU A 128 6.24 20.22 -3.91
C LEU A 128 6.12 21.49 -4.73
N GLY A 129 5.33 21.47 -5.81
CA GLY A 129 5.18 22.58 -6.75
C GLY A 129 3.75 22.75 -7.24
N GLY A 130 3.44 23.94 -7.77
CA GLY A 130 2.17 24.23 -8.44
C GLY A 130 2.10 23.68 -9.87
N ASP A 131 3.24 23.27 -10.40
CA ASP A 131 3.41 22.67 -11.71
C ASP A 131 4.49 21.57 -11.66
N ALA A 132 4.80 20.99 -12.82
CA ALA A 132 5.80 19.92 -12.95
C ALA A 132 7.23 20.45 -13.15
N GLU A 133 7.45 21.78 -13.19
CA GLU A 133 8.75 22.36 -13.47
C GLU A 133 9.74 22.08 -12.33
N GLY A 134 10.96 21.74 -12.67
CA GLY A 134 12.00 21.40 -11.67
C GLY A 134 11.84 20.06 -10.98
N MET A 135 10.92 19.18 -11.46
CA MET A 135 10.75 17.81 -10.98
C MET A 135 11.24 16.81 -12.03
N ASP A 136 11.86 15.72 -11.57
CA ASP A 136 12.29 14.62 -12.46
C ASP A 136 11.15 13.65 -12.78
N VAL A 137 10.32 13.32 -11.79
CA VAL A 137 9.15 12.44 -11.91
C VAL A 137 7.97 13.08 -11.18
N PRO A 138 7.28 14.02 -11.81
CA PRO A 138 6.16 14.72 -11.19
C PRO A 138 4.98 13.77 -10.97
N LEU A 139 4.48 13.71 -9.75
CA LEU A 139 3.24 13.06 -9.36
C LEU A 139 2.16 14.13 -9.28
N ARG A 140 1.22 14.09 -10.21
CA ARG A 140 0.08 15.01 -10.20
C ARG A 140 -0.88 14.66 -9.07
N ILE A 141 -1.08 15.60 -8.16
CA ILE A 141 -1.99 15.48 -7.03
C ILE A 141 -3.32 16.11 -7.38
N ASP A 142 -3.27 17.35 -7.89
CA ASP A 142 -4.41 18.13 -8.37
C ASP A 142 -3.98 18.97 -9.59
N ASP A 143 -4.84 19.88 -10.05
CA ASP A 143 -4.58 20.72 -11.20
C ASP A 143 -3.40 21.67 -10.97
N ASP A 144 -3.25 22.13 -9.73
CA ASP A 144 -2.26 23.12 -9.26
C ASP A 144 -1.31 22.58 -8.18
N LEU A 145 -1.20 21.25 -8.05
CA LEU A 145 -0.35 20.64 -7.03
C LEU A 145 0.34 19.38 -7.54
N TYR A 146 1.67 19.38 -7.49
CA TYR A 146 2.55 18.29 -7.89
C TYR A 146 3.57 17.96 -6.81
N MET A 147 3.97 16.70 -6.72
CA MET A 147 5.02 16.21 -5.83
C MET A 147 6.09 15.47 -6.64
N GLU A 148 7.37 15.66 -6.29
CA GLU A 148 8.47 14.87 -6.84
C GLU A 148 8.36 13.40 -6.41
N GLY A 149 8.43 12.49 -7.36
CA GLY A 149 8.31 11.05 -7.16
C GLY A 149 9.58 10.24 -7.42
N LYS A 150 10.71 10.87 -7.78
CA LYS A 150 11.99 10.17 -8.02
C LYS A 150 12.76 9.94 -6.73
N PHE A 151 12.23 9.04 -5.90
CA PHE A 151 12.82 8.64 -4.64
C PHE A 151 12.78 7.11 -4.49
N ASP A 152 13.68 6.58 -3.67
CA ASP A 152 13.47 5.28 -3.04
C ASP A 152 12.29 5.34 -2.06
N THR A 153 11.81 4.18 -1.61
CA THR A 153 10.62 4.10 -0.75
C THR A 153 10.75 4.89 0.54
N GLU A 154 11.87 4.77 1.22
CA GLU A 154 12.11 5.40 2.52
C GLU A 154 12.15 6.92 2.38
N SER A 155 12.92 7.41 1.41
CA SER A 155 13.03 8.85 1.11
C SER A 155 11.70 9.43 0.66
N LEU A 156 10.92 8.72 -0.18
CA LEU A 156 9.60 9.16 -0.62
C LEU A 156 8.66 9.37 0.57
N LEU A 157 8.57 8.37 1.44
CA LEU A 157 7.70 8.42 2.61
C LEU A 157 8.18 9.47 3.62
N TYR A 158 9.49 9.62 3.83
CA TYR A 158 10.04 10.67 4.68
C TYR A 158 9.68 12.07 4.16
N VAL A 159 9.88 12.32 2.86
CA VAL A 159 9.53 13.61 2.24
C VAL A 159 8.03 13.87 2.38
N LEU A 160 7.21 12.88 2.07
CA LEU A 160 5.77 12.98 2.20
C LEU A 160 5.35 13.33 3.63
N THR A 161 5.78 12.56 4.63
CA THR A 161 5.31 12.70 6.01
C THR A 161 5.92 13.89 6.71
N GLU A 162 7.25 14.04 6.68
CA GLU A 162 7.96 15.03 7.47
C GLU A 162 8.07 16.40 6.80
N ARG A 163 8.20 16.41 5.48
CA ARG A 163 8.45 17.65 4.73
C ARG A 163 7.18 18.29 4.16
N ILE A 164 6.11 17.51 3.98
CA ILE A 164 4.87 17.97 3.34
C ILE A 164 3.68 17.89 4.30
N LEU A 165 3.30 16.68 4.72
CA LEU A 165 2.05 16.47 5.47
C LEU A 165 2.09 17.09 6.87
N ARG A 166 3.18 16.91 7.61
CA ARG A 166 3.32 17.48 8.95
C ARG A 166 3.27 19.02 8.95
N PRO A 167 4.01 19.74 8.09
CA PRO A 167 3.88 21.18 7.99
C PRO A 167 2.51 21.65 7.49
N ALA A 168 1.83 20.87 6.64
CA ALA A 168 0.45 21.15 6.23
C ALA A 168 -0.58 20.94 7.35
N GLY A 169 -0.17 20.37 8.49
CA GLY A 169 -1.07 20.10 9.63
C GLY A 169 -1.93 18.87 9.41
N TYR A 170 -1.46 17.91 8.60
CA TYR A 170 -2.16 16.65 8.37
C TYR A 170 -1.70 15.58 9.37
N ASP A 171 -2.66 14.99 10.12
CA ASP A 171 -2.39 13.93 11.06
C ASP A 171 -2.36 12.56 10.34
N CYS A 172 -1.18 12.00 10.23
CA CYS A 172 -0.99 10.66 9.68
C CYS A 172 -1.00 9.56 10.75
N GLY A 173 -1.17 9.89 12.03
CA GLY A 173 -0.99 8.94 13.16
C GLY A 173 -1.92 7.74 13.11
N GLY A 174 -3.12 7.90 12.52
CA GLY A 174 -4.10 6.84 12.36
C GLY A 174 -4.02 6.08 11.02
N ILE A 175 -3.14 6.47 10.11
CA ILE A 175 -3.04 5.82 8.80
C ILE A 175 -2.29 4.49 8.93
N ARG A 176 -2.91 3.42 8.44
CA ARG A 176 -2.31 2.08 8.36
C ARG A 176 -1.99 1.72 6.92
N VAL A 177 -0.86 1.08 6.72
CA VAL A 177 -0.41 0.57 5.43
C VAL A 177 -0.28 -0.94 5.49
N GLU A 178 -0.99 -1.63 4.63
CA GLU A 178 -0.78 -3.05 4.37
C GLU A 178 0.24 -3.20 3.25
N TYR A 179 1.24 -4.03 3.47
CA TYR A 179 2.34 -4.23 2.52
C TYR A 179 2.83 -5.68 2.55
N GLY A 180 3.43 -6.12 1.45
CA GLY A 180 3.93 -7.47 1.30
C GLY A 180 5.24 -7.55 0.53
N GLU A 181 5.76 -8.76 0.42
CA GLU A 181 6.91 -9.03 -0.44
C GLU A 181 6.51 -8.86 -1.90
N ARG A 182 7.47 -8.43 -2.71
CA ARG A 182 7.27 -8.39 -4.16
C ARG A 182 7.09 -9.83 -4.63
N PRO A 183 5.95 -10.22 -5.22
CA PRO A 183 5.84 -11.54 -5.81
C PRO A 183 6.98 -11.71 -6.82
N PRO A 184 7.62 -12.89 -6.87
CA PRO A 184 8.63 -13.15 -7.89
C PRO A 184 8.03 -12.84 -9.25
N VAL A 185 8.76 -12.11 -10.09
CA VAL A 185 8.37 -11.89 -11.47
C VAL A 185 8.45 -13.25 -12.15
N VAL A 186 7.34 -13.94 -12.27
CA VAL A 186 7.24 -15.12 -13.15
C VAL A 186 7.35 -14.55 -14.55
N SER A 187 8.56 -14.62 -15.11
CA SER A 187 8.78 -14.38 -16.52
C SER A 187 8.04 -15.50 -17.25
N VAL A 188 6.82 -15.21 -17.68
CA VAL A 188 6.13 -16.08 -18.63
C VAL A 188 6.98 -15.98 -19.90
N PRO A 189 7.58 -17.09 -20.39
CA PRO A 189 8.29 -17.04 -21.65
C PRO A 189 7.29 -16.53 -22.69
N ALA A 190 7.70 -15.54 -23.44
CA ALA A 190 6.91 -15.02 -24.55
C ALA A 190 6.55 -16.22 -25.43
N VAL A 191 5.28 -16.54 -25.50
CA VAL A 191 4.77 -17.46 -26.51
C VAL A 191 5.06 -16.74 -27.81
N GLU A 192 6.06 -17.24 -28.56
CA GLU A 192 6.30 -16.85 -29.93
C GLU A 192 4.98 -17.05 -30.68
N GLN A 193 4.31 -15.95 -30.95
CA GLN A 193 3.21 -15.93 -31.89
C GLN A 193 3.82 -16.28 -33.25
N GLN A 194 3.70 -17.55 -33.62
CA GLN A 194 3.92 -17.99 -35.00
C GLN A 194 2.94 -17.19 -35.86
N THR A 195 3.49 -16.23 -36.54
CA THR A 195 2.82 -15.54 -37.61
C THR A 195 2.42 -16.57 -38.67
N PRO A 196 1.13 -16.69 -39.02
CA PRO A 196 0.77 -17.56 -40.13
C PRO A 196 1.46 -17.04 -41.38
N GLU A 197 2.28 -17.89 -41.96
CA GLU A 197 2.92 -17.71 -43.25
C GLU A 197 1.83 -17.39 -44.31
N GLN A 198 1.81 -16.15 -44.79
CA GLN A 198 0.96 -15.76 -45.89
C GLN A 198 1.49 -16.45 -47.15
N GLU A 199 0.75 -17.44 -47.64
CA GLU A 199 0.92 -17.98 -48.96
C GLU A 199 0.85 -16.83 -50.00
N GLN A 200 1.97 -16.56 -50.63
CA GLN A 200 2.03 -15.66 -51.78
C GLN A 200 1.35 -16.34 -52.96
N PRO A 201 0.38 -15.69 -53.61
CA PRO A 201 -0.14 -16.21 -54.86
C PRO A 201 0.94 -16.09 -55.94
N THR A 202 1.30 -17.21 -56.58
CA THR A 202 2.17 -17.30 -57.73
C THR A 202 1.62 -16.45 -58.90
N PRO A 203 2.45 -15.64 -59.57
CA PRO A 203 2.01 -14.93 -60.77
C PRO A 203 1.89 -15.88 -61.93
N THR A 204 0.69 -16.10 -62.42
CA THR A 204 0.40 -16.83 -63.64
C THR A 204 0.91 -15.98 -64.82
N MET A 205 1.98 -16.45 -65.46
CA MET A 205 2.44 -15.96 -66.74
C MET A 205 1.38 -16.27 -67.79
N ASN A 206 0.69 -15.24 -68.28
CA ASN A 206 -0.14 -15.37 -69.46
C ASN A 206 0.66 -14.93 -70.68
N MET A 207 1.17 -15.95 -71.41
CA MET A 207 1.67 -15.81 -72.80
C MET A 207 0.48 -15.86 -73.76
N GLY A 208 0.18 -14.77 -74.36
CA GLY A 208 -0.67 -14.70 -75.56
C GLY A 208 -0.11 -13.57 -76.45
N GLN A 209 0.70 -13.87 -77.44
CA GLN A 209 0.38 -14.04 -78.88
C GLN A 209 -0.76 -13.11 -79.28
N THR A 210 -0.56 -12.15 -80.21
CA THR A 210 -0.40 -12.35 -81.63
C THR A 210 -0.55 -11.02 -82.33
N MET A 211 0.30 -10.74 -83.28
CA MET A 211 0.05 -10.41 -84.69
C MET A 211 -1.03 -9.36 -85.03
N GLY A 212 -0.60 -8.35 -85.85
CA GLY A 212 -1.40 -7.48 -86.67
C GLY A 212 -0.68 -6.19 -87.01
#